data_3cac842380901c0636c2e03d97251bce
#
_entry.id   3cac842380901c0636c2e03d97251bce
#
_cell.length_a   1.000
_cell.length_b   1.000
_cell.length_c   1.000
_cell.angle_alpha   90.00
_cell.angle_beta   90.00
_cell.angle_gamma   90.00
#
_symmetry.space_group_name_H-M   'P 1'
#
loop_
_entity.id
_entity.type
_entity.pdbx_description
1 polymer ?
#
loop_
_entity_poly.entity_id
_entity_poly.type
_entity_poly.pdbx_seq_one_letter_code
_entity_poly.pdbx_strand_id
1 'polypeptide(L)'
;MNMPITNRTVAALLLSMALLTGCGETEATVDGRWYSPSQVATGKALFADNCAECHGASAQGTQNWQTLGADGTYPPPPLNGLGHAWHHPLKGLKRSIQQGGVPLGGSMPGFAGQLSDADIEALISFFQSQWPTTTYQAWLDRGGLR
;
A
#
# COMPACT_ATOMS: atom_id res chain seq x y z
N MET A 1 -75.21 21.35 -34.63
CA MET A 1 -73.88 21.01 -35.08
C MET A 1 -73.02 20.82 -33.89
N ASN A 2 -72.79 19.58 -33.46
CA ASN A 2 -72.00 19.28 -32.26
C ASN A 2 -70.61 18.86 -32.71
N MET A 3 -69.61 19.57 -32.22
CA MET A 3 -68.18 19.17 -32.38
C MET A 3 -67.78 18.38 -31.16
N PRO A 4 -67.09 17.23 -31.29
CA PRO A 4 -66.60 16.49 -30.16
C PRO A 4 -65.25 17.06 -29.66
N ILE A 5 -65.14 17.14 -28.35
CA ILE A 5 -63.93 17.52 -27.61
C ILE A 5 -63.00 16.33 -27.61
N THR A 6 -61.85 16.47 -28.27
CA THR A 6 -60.78 15.45 -28.24
C THR A 6 -60.01 15.56 -26.92
N ASN A 7 -60.03 14.49 -26.16
CA ASN A 7 -59.26 14.24 -24.94
C ASN A 7 -57.78 14.12 -25.26
N ARG A 8 -56.98 15.09 -24.92
CA ARG A 8 -55.52 15.00 -25.00
C ARG A 8 -54.98 14.33 -23.73
N THR A 9 -54.70 13.07 -23.86
CA THR A 9 -54.02 12.29 -22.81
C THR A 9 -52.62 12.85 -22.58
N VAL A 10 -52.41 13.45 -21.42
CA VAL A 10 -51.05 13.88 -20.95
C VAL A 10 -50.36 12.65 -20.44
N ALA A 11 -49.43 12.11 -21.25
CA ALA A 11 -48.52 11.05 -20.81
C ALA A 11 -47.47 11.65 -19.86
N ALA A 12 -47.62 11.40 -18.57
CA ALA A 12 -46.61 11.70 -17.57
C ALA A 12 -45.44 10.75 -17.71
N LEU A 13 -44.33 11.24 -18.24
CA LEU A 13 -43.05 10.54 -18.19
C LEU A 13 -42.53 10.52 -16.74
N LEU A 14 -42.69 9.45 -16.03
CA LEU A 14 -41.99 9.19 -14.77
C LEU A 14 -40.53 8.86 -15.10
N LEU A 15 -39.67 9.84 -15.00
CA LEU A 15 -38.23 9.71 -15.07
C LEU A 15 -37.76 9.03 -13.77
N SER A 16 -37.60 7.70 -13.80
CA SER A 16 -37.03 6.92 -12.70
C SER A 16 -35.55 7.26 -12.57
N MET A 17 -35.25 8.15 -11.63
CA MET A 17 -33.89 8.47 -11.21
C MET A 17 -33.39 7.30 -10.35
N ALA A 18 -32.71 6.34 -10.98
CA ALA A 18 -32.01 5.28 -10.29
C ALA A 18 -30.84 5.93 -9.51
N LEU A 19 -31.03 6.13 -8.21
CA LEU A 19 -29.97 6.47 -7.27
C LEU A 19 -29.04 5.26 -7.20
N LEU A 20 -27.94 5.32 -7.93
CA LEU A 20 -26.80 4.44 -7.75
C LEU A 20 -26.16 4.77 -6.39
N THR A 21 -26.71 4.21 -5.32
CA THR A 21 -26.00 4.13 -4.04
C THR A 21 -24.85 3.16 -4.25
N GLY A 22 -23.71 3.66 -4.70
CA GLY A 22 -22.46 2.95 -4.65
C GLY A 22 -22.10 2.74 -3.17
N CYS A 23 -22.58 1.66 -2.56
CA CYS A 23 -21.94 1.10 -1.38
C CYS A 23 -20.51 0.76 -1.79
N GLY A 24 -19.55 1.56 -1.37
CA GLY A 24 -18.14 1.19 -1.45
C GLY A 24 -17.95 -0.06 -0.59
N GLU A 25 -18.05 -1.23 -1.22
CA GLU A 25 -17.63 -2.47 -0.56
C GLU A 25 -16.15 -2.31 -0.23
N THR A 26 -15.83 -2.32 1.05
CA THR A 26 -14.45 -2.45 1.50
C THR A 26 -13.91 -3.77 0.98
N GLU A 27 -12.90 -3.69 0.12
CA GLU A 27 -12.26 -4.89 -0.44
C GLU A 27 -11.79 -5.79 0.72
N ALA A 28 -12.02 -7.11 0.58
CA ALA A 28 -11.59 -8.08 1.56
C ALA A 28 -10.05 -8.06 1.68
N THR A 29 -9.55 -8.16 2.90
CA THR A 29 -8.10 -8.26 3.13
C THR A 29 -7.57 -9.62 2.67
N VAL A 30 -6.28 -9.70 2.38
CA VAL A 30 -5.57 -10.96 2.22
C VAL A 30 -5.68 -11.75 3.53
N ASP A 31 -5.92 -13.05 3.45
CA ASP A 31 -6.17 -13.89 4.61
C ASP A 31 -5.11 -13.71 5.72
N GLY A 32 -5.59 -13.37 6.91
CA GLY A 32 -4.74 -13.08 8.07
C GLY A 32 -3.83 -11.85 7.95
N ARG A 33 -4.02 -10.98 6.94
CA ARG A 33 -3.22 -9.78 6.72
C ARG A 33 -4.07 -8.52 6.93
N TRP A 34 -3.42 -7.38 7.18
CA TRP A 34 -4.11 -6.09 7.37
C TRP A 34 -4.43 -5.38 6.05
N TYR A 35 -3.91 -5.85 4.93
CA TYR A 35 -3.99 -5.22 3.62
C TYR A 35 -4.80 -6.05 2.62
N SER A 36 -5.28 -5.41 1.56
CA SER A 36 -6.03 -6.02 0.46
C SER A 36 -5.13 -6.43 -0.72
N PRO A 37 -5.60 -7.29 -1.63
CA PRO A 37 -4.90 -7.62 -2.87
C PRO A 37 -4.63 -6.40 -3.75
N SER A 38 -5.54 -5.42 -3.81
CA SER A 38 -5.35 -4.21 -4.61
C SER A 38 -4.24 -3.32 -4.04
N GLN A 39 -4.13 -3.22 -2.70
CA GLN A 39 -3.01 -2.52 -2.07
C GLN A 39 -1.67 -3.20 -2.42
N VAL A 40 -1.61 -4.52 -2.42
CA VAL A 40 -0.39 -5.26 -2.84
C VAL A 40 -0.05 -4.97 -4.30
N ALA A 41 -1.04 -4.95 -5.20
CA ALA A 41 -0.81 -4.66 -6.61
C ALA A 41 -0.31 -3.23 -6.84
N THR A 42 -0.94 -2.24 -6.20
CA THR A 42 -0.51 -0.85 -6.22
C THR A 42 0.90 -0.70 -5.66
N GLY A 43 1.16 -1.33 -4.50
CA GLY A 43 2.46 -1.29 -3.85
C GLY A 43 3.57 -1.92 -4.68
N LYS A 44 3.27 -2.98 -5.46
CA LYS A 44 4.23 -3.58 -6.39
C LYS A 44 4.66 -2.61 -7.48
N ALA A 45 3.73 -1.86 -8.06
CA ALA A 45 4.05 -0.86 -9.08
C ALA A 45 4.90 0.28 -8.48
N LEU A 46 4.45 0.85 -7.35
CA LEU A 46 5.19 1.90 -6.65
C LEU A 46 6.58 1.44 -6.21
N PHE A 47 6.72 0.19 -5.79
CA PHE A 47 8.01 -0.38 -5.38
C PHE A 47 8.97 -0.51 -6.56
N ALA A 48 8.47 -0.93 -7.72
CA ALA A 48 9.27 -1.01 -8.94
C ALA A 48 9.84 0.36 -9.33
N ASP A 49 9.03 1.40 -9.21
CA ASP A 49 9.39 2.76 -9.64
C ASP A 49 10.31 3.49 -8.65
N ASN A 50 10.18 3.22 -7.34
CA ASN A 50 10.81 4.04 -6.31
C ASN A 50 11.82 3.30 -5.41
N CYS A 51 11.76 1.99 -5.35
CA CYS A 51 12.47 1.21 -4.32
C CYS A 51 13.38 0.11 -4.89
N ALA A 52 12.96 -0.50 -6.02
CA ALA A 52 13.58 -1.70 -6.56
C ALA A 52 15.04 -1.48 -7.01
N GLU A 53 15.40 -0.27 -7.41
CA GLU A 53 16.78 0.07 -7.79
C GLU A 53 17.76 -0.25 -6.64
N CYS A 54 17.36 0.04 -5.40
CA CYS A 54 18.19 -0.19 -4.23
C CYS A 54 17.86 -1.50 -3.51
N HIS A 55 16.57 -1.81 -3.33
CA HIS A 55 16.13 -2.97 -2.54
C HIS A 55 15.96 -4.25 -3.35
N GLY A 56 16.16 -4.19 -4.69
CA GLY A 56 15.94 -5.31 -5.60
C GLY A 56 14.46 -5.57 -5.90
N ALA A 57 14.15 -6.10 -7.08
CA ALA A 57 12.77 -6.28 -7.57
C ALA A 57 11.90 -7.20 -6.69
N SER A 58 12.52 -8.11 -5.95
CA SER A 58 11.89 -9.01 -4.97
C SER A 58 12.12 -8.55 -3.53
N ALA A 59 12.45 -7.27 -3.33
CA ALA A 59 12.75 -6.72 -2.02
C ALA A 59 13.84 -7.51 -1.24
N GLN A 60 14.73 -8.16 -1.97
CA GLN A 60 15.78 -9.02 -1.41
C GLN A 60 16.94 -8.25 -0.80
N GLY A 61 17.05 -6.95 -1.08
CA GLY A 61 18.12 -6.10 -0.58
C GLY A 61 19.49 -6.46 -1.11
N THR A 62 20.51 -6.05 -0.39
CA THR A 62 21.93 -6.26 -0.72
C THR A 62 22.52 -7.31 0.19
N GLN A 63 23.44 -8.11 -0.34
CA GLN A 63 24.26 -9.02 0.47
C GLN A 63 25.11 -8.19 1.47
N ASN A 64 25.33 -8.72 2.67
CA ASN A 64 26.10 -8.03 3.72
C ASN A 64 25.55 -6.67 4.15
N TRP A 65 24.24 -6.44 4.02
CA TRP A 65 23.57 -5.19 4.38
C TRP A 65 23.82 -4.73 5.83
N GLN A 66 24.30 -5.61 6.71
CA GLN A 66 24.66 -5.32 8.11
C GLN A 66 26.08 -4.77 8.26
N THR A 67 26.85 -4.71 7.17
CA THR A 67 28.24 -4.25 7.18
C THR A 67 28.32 -2.91 6.46
N LEU A 68 29.00 -1.92 7.05
CA LEU A 68 29.23 -0.64 6.40
C LEU A 68 29.96 -0.81 5.07
N GLY A 69 29.47 -0.17 4.04
CA GLY A 69 30.12 -0.04 2.76
C GLY A 69 31.38 0.80 2.82
N ALA A 70 32.14 0.82 1.74
CA ALA A 70 33.36 1.64 1.64
C ALA A 70 33.09 3.16 1.71
N ASP A 71 31.86 3.56 1.40
CA ASP A 71 31.35 4.94 1.52
C ASP A 71 30.91 5.30 2.94
N GLY A 72 31.02 4.39 3.90
CA GLY A 72 30.61 4.59 5.29
C GLY A 72 29.10 4.53 5.53
N THR A 73 28.31 4.05 4.54
CA THR A 73 26.86 3.87 4.68
C THR A 73 26.48 2.39 4.74
N TYR A 74 25.34 2.08 5.36
CA TYR A 74 24.78 0.74 5.34
C TYR A 74 24.07 0.49 3.99
N PRO A 75 24.39 -0.63 3.31
CA PRO A 75 23.68 -1.00 2.08
C PRO A 75 22.19 -1.28 2.32
N PRO A 76 21.35 -1.20 1.27
CA PRO A 76 19.91 -1.44 1.37
C PRO A 76 19.58 -2.82 1.94
N PRO A 77 18.84 -2.92 3.07
CA PRO A 77 18.49 -4.19 3.68
C PRO A 77 17.40 -4.94 2.91
N PRO A 78 17.29 -6.26 3.09
CA PRO A 78 16.12 -7.01 2.65
C PRO A 78 14.84 -6.52 3.32
N LEU A 79 13.76 -6.40 2.53
CA LEU A 79 12.43 -6.05 3.01
C LEU A 79 11.43 -7.22 2.90
N ASN A 80 11.82 -8.34 2.30
CA ASN A 80 11.03 -9.54 2.05
C ASN A 80 10.88 -10.48 3.26
N GLY A 81 11.17 -9.99 4.46
CA GLY A 81 11.10 -10.76 5.70
C GLY A 81 12.42 -11.42 6.12
N LEU A 82 13.47 -11.34 5.29
CA LEU A 82 14.81 -11.87 5.60
C LEU A 82 15.72 -10.84 6.29
N GLY A 83 15.33 -9.54 6.28
CA GLY A 83 16.02 -8.49 6.99
C GLY A 83 15.42 -8.21 8.35
N HIS A 84 15.53 -6.96 8.83
CA HIS A 84 15.05 -6.56 10.16
C HIS A 84 13.74 -5.76 10.17
N ALA A 85 13.12 -5.51 9.01
CA ALA A 85 11.90 -4.70 8.90
C ALA A 85 10.77 -5.19 9.81
N TRP A 86 10.66 -6.48 10.06
CA TRP A 86 9.65 -7.08 10.91
C TRP A 86 9.83 -6.79 12.41
N HIS A 87 10.92 -6.15 12.82
CA HIS A 87 11.10 -5.64 14.18
C HIS A 87 10.39 -4.30 14.43
N HIS A 88 9.97 -3.62 13.36
CA HIS A 88 9.35 -2.30 13.44
C HIS A 88 7.82 -2.40 13.26
N PRO A 89 7.03 -1.69 14.08
CA PRO A 89 5.59 -1.60 13.84
C PRO A 89 5.29 -0.82 12.55
N LEU A 90 4.07 -0.96 12.02
CA LEU A 90 3.63 -0.29 10.80
C LEU A 90 3.94 1.22 10.81
N LYS A 91 3.66 1.87 11.94
CA LYS A 91 3.99 3.30 12.13
C LYS A 91 5.49 3.60 11.96
N GLY A 92 6.35 2.70 12.43
CA GLY A 92 7.81 2.81 12.29
C GLY A 92 8.25 2.65 10.84
N LEU A 93 7.69 1.66 10.14
CA LEU A 93 7.96 1.44 8.71
C LEU A 93 7.51 2.64 7.87
N LYS A 94 6.32 3.17 8.12
CA LYS A 94 5.83 4.41 7.47
C LYS A 94 6.81 5.56 7.69
N ARG A 95 7.23 5.80 8.93
CA ARG A 95 8.20 6.86 9.26
C ARG A 95 9.52 6.67 8.53
N SER A 96 10.04 5.44 8.46
CA SER A 96 11.30 5.16 7.76
C SER A 96 11.22 5.49 6.28
N ILE A 97 10.09 5.22 5.62
CA ILE A 97 9.89 5.60 4.22
C ILE A 97 9.76 7.13 4.10
N GLN A 98 9.00 7.78 4.97
CA GLN A 98 8.79 9.22 4.93
C GLN A 98 10.09 10.00 5.15
N GLN A 99 10.91 9.60 6.11
CA GLN A 99 12.09 10.35 6.56
C GLN A 99 13.39 9.88 5.90
N GLY A 100 13.41 8.67 5.36
CA GLY A 100 14.62 8.04 4.85
C GLY A 100 15.54 7.50 5.95
N GLY A 101 16.67 6.93 5.52
CA GLY A 101 17.66 6.31 6.38
C GLY A 101 18.92 7.13 6.62
N VAL A 102 19.09 8.26 5.94
CA VAL A 102 20.29 9.11 6.05
C VAL A 102 20.60 9.51 7.50
N PRO A 103 19.62 9.92 8.33
CA PRO A 103 19.90 10.25 9.73
C PRO A 103 20.36 9.06 10.57
N LEU A 104 20.21 7.83 10.07
CA LEU A 104 20.56 6.57 10.75
C LEU A 104 21.81 5.91 10.12
N GLY A 105 22.54 6.64 9.29
CA GLY A 105 23.76 6.13 8.64
C GLY A 105 23.52 5.32 7.38
N GLY A 106 22.31 5.36 6.83
CA GLY A 106 21.98 4.76 5.53
C GLY A 106 21.97 5.78 4.39
N SER A 107 21.74 5.32 3.17
CA SER A 107 21.65 6.16 1.97
C SER A 107 20.21 6.34 1.45
N MET A 108 19.21 5.70 2.07
CA MET A 108 17.83 5.75 1.66
C MET A 108 17.27 7.19 1.71
N PRO A 109 16.75 7.75 0.60
CA PRO A 109 16.11 9.06 0.64
C PRO A 109 14.78 9.01 1.40
N GLY A 110 14.30 10.17 1.86
CA GLY A 110 12.95 10.31 2.39
C GLY A 110 11.95 10.62 1.28
N PHE A 111 10.74 10.06 1.38
CA PHE A 111 9.68 10.19 0.38
C PHE A 111 8.51 11.07 0.86
N ALA A 112 8.67 11.79 1.98
CA ALA A 112 7.66 12.74 2.43
C ALA A 112 7.39 13.81 1.36
N GLY A 113 6.11 14.02 1.02
CA GLY A 113 5.70 14.94 -0.04
C GLY A 113 5.77 14.40 -1.48
N GLN A 114 6.37 13.22 -1.70
CA GLN A 114 6.37 12.53 -2.99
C GLN A 114 5.34 11.39 -3.01
N LEU A 115 5.20 10.68 -1.90
CA LEU A 115 4.25 9.57 -1.72
C LEU A 115 3.22 9.96 -0.66
N SER A 116 1.96 9.67 -0.96
CA SER A 116 0.89 9.79 0.02
C SER A 116 0.97 8.69 1.09
N ASP A 117 0.26 8.85 2.21
CA ASP A 117 0.17 7.82 3.23
C ASP A 117 -0.40 6.51 2.68
N ALA A 118 -1.36 6.58 1.75
CA ALA A 118 -1.92 5.41 1.09
C ALA A 118 -0.89 4.70 0.18
N ASP A 119 -0.05 5.46 -0.54
CA ASP A 119 1.02 4.89 -1.35
C ASP A 119 2.05 4.18 -0.47
N ILE A 120 2.40 4.76 0.67
CA ILE A 120 3.33 4.17 1.63
C ILE A 120 2.75 2.90 2.25
N GLU A 121 1.47 2.87 2.58
CA GLU A 121 0.79 1.66 3.05
C GLU A 121 0.74 0.57 1.97
N ALA A 122 0.49 0.93 0.73
CA ALA A 122 0.55 0.01 -0.40
C ALA A 122 1.96 -0.57 -0.59
N LEU A 123 3.01 0.25 -0.52
CA LEU A 123 4.41 -0.21 -0.55
C LEU A 123 4.72 -1.22 0.55
N ILE A 124 4.27 -0.92 1.79
CA ILE A 124 4.46 -1.83 2.93
C ILE A 124 3.69 -3.12 2.70
N SER A 125 2.47 -3.05 2.20
CA SER A 125 1.65 -4.21 1.85
C SER A 125 2.36 -5.13 0.87
N PHE A 126 2.99 -4.55 -0.17
CA PHE A 126 3.73 -5.31 -1.17
C PHE A 126 4.91 -6.08 -0.57
N PHE A 127 5.81 -5.43 0.15
CA PHE A 127 6.95 -6.17 0.69
C PHE A 127 6.55 -7.10 1.84
N GLN A 128 5.53 -6.77 2.64
CA GLN A 128 4.98 -7.68 3.65
C GLN A 128 4.26 -8.88 3.05
N SER A 129 3.72 -8.77 1.83
CA SER A 129 3.12 -9.92 1.14
C SER A 129 4.14 -11.02 0.83
N GLN A 130 5.42 -10.68 0.80
CA GLN A 130 6.53 -11.60 0.59
C GLN A 130 7.04 -12.22 1.89
N TRP A 131 6.57 -11.76 3.05
CA TRP A 131 7.02 -12.30 4.32
C TRP A 131 6.50 -13.71 4.56
N PRO A 132 7.34 -14.64 4.99
CA PRO A 132 6.88 -15.92 5.51
C PRO A 132 5.80 -15.72 6.57
N THR A 133 4.81 -16.60 6.59
CA THR A 133 3.69 -16.50 7.57
C THR A 133 4.21 -16.42 9.01
N THR A 134 5.25 -17.17 9.33
CA THR A 134 5.90 -17.14 10.66
C THR A 134 6.50 -15.77 11.00
N THR A 135 7.15 -15.11 10.04
CA THR A 135 7.71 -13.77 10.22
C THR A 135 6.59 -12.73 10.42
N TYR A 136 5.53 -12.83 9.61
CA TYR A 136 4.39 -11.92 9.75
C TYR A 136 3.67 -12.11 11.09
N GLN A 137 3.46 -13.36 11.53
CA GLN A 137 2.86 -13.64 12.82
C GLN A 137 3.71 -13.10 13.97
N ALA A 138 5.02 -13.30 13.93
CA ALA A 138 5.93 -12.73 14.92
C ALA A 138 5.89 -11.20 14.97
N TRP A 139 5.65 -10.55 13.83
CA TRP A 139 5.44 -9.11 13.75
C TRP A 139 4.11 -8.69 14.41
N LEU A 140 3.01 -9.41 14.15
CA LEU A 140 1.72 -9.15 14.81
C LEU A 140 1.82 -9.29 16.33
N ASP A 141 2.43 -10.36 16.82
CA ASP A 141 2.58 -10.68 18.23
C ASP A 141 3.37 -9.58 19.00
N ARG A 142 4.28 -8.91 18.30
CA ARG A 142 5.04 -7.76 18.82
C ARG A 142 4.29 -6.42 18.73
N GLY A 143 3.05 -6.43 18.29
CA GLY A 143 2.24 -5.22 18.11
C GLY A 143 2.52 -4.48 16.82
N GLY A 144 2.75 -5.20 15.76
CA GLY A 144 3.07 -4.66 14.44
C GLY A 144 2.08 -3.61 13.92
N LEU A 145 0.82 -3.70 14.30
CA LEU A 145 -0.23 -2.74 13.92
C LEU A 145 -0.41 -1.55 14.90
N ARG A 146 0.38 -1.43 15.94
CA ARG A 146 0.25 -0.38 16.99
C ARG A 146 0.96 0.91 16.62
#